data_61233271590e2c45ac7dd023985b48d1
#
_entry.id   61233271590e2c45ac7dd023985b48d1
#
_cell.length_a   1.000
_cell.length_b   1.000
_cell.length_c   1.000
_cell.angle_alpha   90.00
_cell.angle_beta   90.00
_cell.angle_gamma   90.00
#
_symmetry.space_group_name_H-M   'P 1'
#
loop_
_entity.id
_entity.type
_entity.pdbx_description
1 polymer ?
#
loop_
_entity_poly.entity_id
_entity_poly.type
_entity_poly.pdbx_seq_one_letter_code
_entity_poly.pdbx_strand_id
1 'polypeptide(L)'
;MLSVKGLHAFYGRAHILQGVSLEARAGEVVALLGRNGAGKSTALKSIMGLVPAARGEVTFEGRRIERLLPYRIARLGLGYVPEERRIFTDLTVMENLEVGRQSARGDAPVWTEERLFALFPNLAGMRDRPGGRMSGGEQQMLTIARTLMGNPRCVLLDEPSEGLAPIIVEQMAHSIRTLKGEGLSVLLCEQNLHFSQAVADRAYIVEKGQIRFGGTMAELASDSSLREQYLSV
;
A
#
# COMPACT_ATOMS: atom_id res chain seq x y z
N MET A 1 13.50 2.78 -6.97
CA MET A 1 12.40 1.81 -6.85
C MET A 1 11.13 2.39 -7.51
N LEU A 2 10.35 3.26 -6.84
CA LEU A 2 9.15 3.92 -7.37
C LEU A 2 9.37 5.44 -7.38
N SER A 3 9.08 6.10 -8.51
CA SER A 3 9.14 7.57 -8.63
C SER A 3 7.89 8.07 -9.36
N VAL A 4 7.25 9.07 -8.80
CA VAL A 4 6.07 9.76 -9.33
C VAL A 4 6.43 11.23 -9.48
N LYS A 5 6.22 11.81 -10.67
CA LYS A 5 6.56 13.21 -10.96
C LYS A 5 5.40 13.92 -11.64
N GLY A 6 4.89 14.96 -10.97
CA GLY A 6 3.87 15.83 -11.51
C GLY A 6 2.59 15.10 -11.93
N LEU A 7 2.12 14.13 -11.11
CA LEU A 7 0.97 13.30 -11.44
C LEU A 7 -0.33 14.11 -11.34
N HIS A 8 -1.11 14.13 -12.42
CA HIS A 8 -2.45 14.68 -12.47
C HIS A 8 -3.48 13.60 -12.80
N ALA A 9 -4.57 13.57 -12.07
CA ALA A 9 -5.67 12.64 -12.32
C ALA A 9 -7.03 13.30 -12.11
N PHE A 10 -8.03 12.81 -12.85
CA PHE A 10 -9.38 13.35 -12.86
C PHE A 10 -10.41 12.23 -12.70
N TYR A 11 -11.53 12.54 -12.04
CA TYR A 11 -12.79 11.80 -12.16
C TYR A 11 -13.80 12.68 -12.88
N GLY A 12 -14.04 12.38 -14.16
CA GLY A 12 -14.81 13.27 -15.02
C GLY A 12 -14.19 14.65 -15.11
N ARG A 13 -14.87 15.68 -14.60
CA ARG A 13 -14.37 17.06 -14.56
C ARG A 13 -13.61 17.40 -13.27
N ALA A 14 -13.70 16.57 -12.25
CA ALA A 14 -13.07 16.82 -10.96
C ALA A 14 -11.57 16.54 -11.03
N HIS A 15 -10.74 17.56 -10.83
CA HIS A 15 -9.28 17.48 -10.81
C HIS A 15 -8.83 17.06 -9.41
N ILE A 16 -8.53 15.78 -9.21
CA ILE A 16 -8.24 15.21 -7.90
C ILE A 16 -6.75 15.30 -7.55
N LEU A 17 -5.86 14.93 -8.48
CA LEU A 17 -4.41 15.06 -8.28
C LEU A 17 -3.88 16.21 -9.11
N GLN A 18 -3.16 17.12 -8.46
CA GLN A 18 -2.73 18.40 -9.02
C GLN A 18 -1.20 18.52 -8.97
N GLY A 19 -0.49 17.63 -9.67
CA GLY A 19 0.95 17.64 -9.75
C GLY A 19 1.65 16.90 -8.61
N VAL A 20 1.05 15.80 -8.11
CA VAL A 20 1.63 14.99 -7.03
C VAL A 20 2.98 14.43 -7.46
N SER A 21 4.00 14.63 -6.62
CA SER A 21 5.34 14.09 -6.79
C SER A 21 5.80 13.42 -5.50
N LEU A 22 6.23 12.17 -5.58
CA LEU A 22 6.75 11.39 -4.47
C LEU A 22 7.71 10.30 -4.97
N GLU A 23 8.51 9.77 -4.07
CA GLU A 23 9.41 8.65 -4.36
C GLU A 23 9.44 7.67 -3.18
N ALA A 24 9.64 6.40 -3.48
CA ALA A 24 10.00 5.36 -2.53
C ALA A 24 11.24 4.62 -3.02
N ARG A 25 12.22 4.47 -2.14
CA ARG A 25 13.48 3.78 -2.42
C ARG A 25 13.31 2.28 -2.17
N ALA A 26 14.28 1.49 -2.59
CA ALA A 26 14.29 0.06 -2.30
C ALA A 26 14.40 -0.19 -0.78
N GLY A 27 13.57 -1.10 -0.26
CA GLY A 27 13.53 -1.44 1.16
C GLY A 27 13.02 -0.32 2.09
N GLU A 28 12.38 0.71 1.54
CA GLU A 28 11.84 1.85 2.30
C GLU A 28 10.33 1.72 2.49
N VAL A 29 9.83 2.12 3.65
CA VAL A 29 8.42 2.34 3.92
C VAL A 29 8.13 3.83 3.88
N VAL A 30 7.28 4.24 2.95
CA VAL A 30 6.88 5.64 2.75
C VAL A 30 5.38 5.78 3.04
N ALA A 31 5.00 6.75 3.87
CA ALA A 31 3.60 7.08 4.15
C ALA A 31 3.14 8.27 3.30
N LEU A 32 2.00 8.14 2.63
CA LEU A 32 1.24 9.24 2.04
C LEU A 32 0.10 9.59 2.98
N LEU A 33 0.28 10.61 3.78
CA LEU A 33 -0.63 11.07 4.82
C LEU A 33 -1.59 12.15 4.31
N GLY A 34 -2.78 12.20 4.87
CA GLY A 34 -3.76 13.25 4.57
C GLY A 34 -5.16 12.86 5.00
N ARG A 35 -6.04 13.84 5.06
CA ARG A 35 -7.46 13.65 5.41
C ARG A 35 -8.19 12.86 4.34
N ASN A 36 -9.41 12.39 4.67
CA ASN A 36 -10.30 11.77 3.67
C ASN A 36 -10.59 12.77 2.54
N GLY A 37 -10.58 12.25 1.31
CA GLY A 37 -10.75 13.09 0.11
C GLY A 37 -9.52 13.89 -0.32
N ALA A 38 -8.38 13.81 0.37
CA ALA A 38 -7.16 14.52 -0.02
C ALA A 38 -6.52 14.05 -1.33
N GLY A 39 -6.87 12.84 -1.81
CA GLY A 39 -6.36 12.25 -3.04
C GLY A 39 -5.45 11.04 -2.85
N LYS A 40 -5.28 10.52 -1.63
CA LYS A 40 -4.39 9.39 -1.30
C LYS A 40 -4.66 8.15 -2.15
N SER A 41 -5.87 7.57 -2.03
CA SER A 41 -6.27 6.37 -2.79
C SER A 41 -6.24 6.61 -4.31
N THR A 42 -6.57 7.85 -4.75
CA THR A 42 -6.46 8.22 -6.17
C THR A 42 -5.01 8.17 -6.65
N ALA A 43 -4.05 8.58 -5.80
CA ALA A 43 -2.63 8.49 -6.14
C ALA A 43 -2.20 7.02 -6.33
N LEU A 44 -2.53 6.12 -5.39
CA LEU A 44 -2.23 4.69 -5.54
C LEU A 44 -2.92 4.07 -6.76
N LYS A 45 -4.20 4.36 -6.96
CA LYS A 45 -4.97 3.88 -8.12
C LYS A 45 -4.39 4.38 -9.45
N SER A 46 -3.89 5.62 -9.49
CA SER A 46 -3.23 6.17 -10.69
C SER A 46 -1.87 5.52 -10.94
N ILE A 47 -1.07 5.26 -9.91
CA ILE A 47 0.20 4.52 -10.01
C ILE A 47 -0.04 3.12 -10.56
N MET A 48 -1.13 2.45 -10.13
CA MET A 48 -1.53 1.11 -10.61
C MET A 48 -2.22 1.11 -11.98
N GLY A 49 -2.43 2.27 -12.60
CA GLY A 49 -3.14 2.37 -13.89
C GLY A 49 -4.64 2.08 -13.80
N LEU A 50 -5.22 2.03 -12.58
CA LEU A 50 -6.67 1.87 -12.34
C LEU A 50 -7.43 3.18 -12.59
N VAL A 51 -6.79 4.31 -12.36
CA VAL A 51 -7.25 5.65 -12.73
C VAL A 51 -6.23 6.21 -13.72
N PRO A 52 -6.63 6.56 -14.95
CA PRO A 52 -5.69 7.06 -15.95
C PRO A 52 -5.00 8.34 -15.48
N ALA A 53 -3.68 8.38 -15.56
CA ALA A 53 -2.90 9.58 -15.36
C ALA A 53 -3.12 10.53 -16.56
N ALA A 54 -3.64 11.72 -16.29
CA ALA A 54 -3.85 12.74 -17.34
C ALA A 54 -2.53 13.40 -17.76
N ARG A 55 -1.62 13.58 -16.79
CA ARG A 55 -0.26 14.12 -16.96
C ARG A 55 0.65 13.55 -15.89
N GLY A 56 1.96 13.69 -16.10
CA GLY A 56 3.00 13.26 -15.18
C GLY A 56 3.67 11.96 -15.62
N GLU A 57 4.62 11.53 -14.81
CA GLU A 57 5.40 10.33 -15.07
C GLU A 57 5.38 9.44 -13.84
N VAL A 58 5.21 8.14 -14.07
CA VAL A 58 5.36 7.11 -13.03
C VAL A 58 6.41 6.12 -13.50
N THR A 59 7.48 5.99 -12.72
CA THR A 59 8.58 5.07 -13.02
C THR A 59 8.69 4.04 -11.90
N PHE A 60 8.69 2.76 -12.26
CA PHE A 60 8.91 1.65 -11.37
C PHE A 60 10.08 0.80 -11.89
N GLU A 61 11.11 0.57 -11.06
CA GLU A 61 12.33 -0.17 -11.43
C GLU A 61 12.98 0.37 -12.73
N GLY A 62 13.04 1.71 -12.87
CA GLY A 62 13.60 2.37 -14.05
C GLY A 62 12.70 2.35 -15.29
N ARG A 63 11.53 1.71 -15.24
CA ARG A 63 10.58 1.59 -16.34
C ARG A 63 9.40 2.52 -16.15
N ARG A 64 9.02 3.26 -17.18
CA ARG A 64 7.78 4.07 -17.20
C ARG A 64 6.55 3.16 -17.25
N ILE A 65 5.60 3.39 -16.35
CA ILE A 65 4.42 2.54 -16.17
C ILE A 65 3.09 3.27 -16.29
N GLU A 66 3.05 4.59 -16.35
CA GLU A 66 1.82 5.40 -16.32
C GLU A 66 0.84 5.13 -17.49
N ARG A 67 1.29 4.43 -18.53
CA ARG A 67 0.45 4.03 -19.68
C ARG A 67 0.22 2.53 -19.78
N LEU A 68 0.70 1.78 -18.79
CA LEU A 68 0.52 0.34 -18.77
C LEU A 68 -0.82 -0.03 -18.16
N LEU A 69 -1.37 -1.15 -18.60
CA LEU A 69 -2.57 -1.73 -17.99
C LEU A 69 -2.24 -2.30 -16.60
N PRO A 70 -3.18 -2.27 -15.64
CA PRO A 70 -2.93 -2.68 -14.25
C PRO A 70 -2.28 -4.06 -14.11
N TYR A 71 -2.74 -5.05 -14.87
CA TYR A 71 -2.17 -6.40 -14.83
C TYR A 71 -0.71 -6.45 -15.29
N ARG A 72 -0.30 -5.57 -16.22
CA ARG A 72 1.09 -5.46 -16.66
C ARG A 72 1.96 -4.85 -15.57
N ILE A 73 1.43 -3.83 -14.87
CA ILE A 73 2.11 -3.21 -13.71
C ILE A 73 2.30 -4.23 -12.60
N ALA A 74 1.24 -4.99 -12.26
CA ALA A 74 1.33 -6.06 -11.27
C ALA A 74 2.37 -7.13 -11.64
N ARG A 75 2.45 -7.51 -12.92
CA ARG A 75 3.46 -8.46 -13.42
C ARG A 75 4.89 -7.94 -13.37
N LEU A 76 5.10 -6.62 -13.29
CA LEU A 76 6.42 -6.04 -13.03
C LEU A 76 6.84 -6.16 -11.56
N GLY A 77 5.94 -6.52 -10.66
CA GLY A 77 6.21 -6.69 -9.24
C GLY A 77 5.72 -5.53 -8.37
N LEU A 78 4.80 -4.70 -8.85
CA LEU A 78 4.11 -3.71 -8.03
C LEU A 78 2.77 -4.30 -7.54
N GLY A 79 2.68 -4.62 -6.24
CA GLY A 79 1.46 -5.11 -5.61
C GLY A 79 0.54 -3.97 -5.18
N TYR A 80 -0.78 -4.22 -5.10
CA TYR A 80 -1.75 -3.25 -4.60
C TYR A 80 -2.78 -3.93 -3.70
N VAL A 81 -2.95 -3.37 -2.52
CA VAL A 81 -3.94 -3.76 -1.53
C VAL A 81 -4.92 -2.60 -1.37
N PRO A 82 -6.15 -2.71 -1.89
CA PRO A 82 -7.16 -1.65 -1.78
C PRO A 82 -7.79 -1.62 -0.38
N GLU A 83 -8.33 -0.48 -0.01
CA GLU A 83 -9.09 -0.25 1.22
C GLU A 83 -10.25 -1.24 1.39
N GLU A 84 -11.00 -1.52 0.31
CA GLU A 84 -12.15 -2.42 0.33
C GLU A 84 -11.77 -3.92 0.43
N ARG A 85 -10.49 -4.25 0.67
CA ARG A 85 -9.93 -5.60 0.82
C ARG A 85 -10.03 -6.47 -0.44
N ARG A 86 -11.19 -6.56 -1.08
CA ARG A 86 -11.47 -7.30 -2.33
C ARG A 86 -10.97 -8.74 -2.32
N ILE A 87 -11.24 -9.45 -1.22
CA ILE A 87 -11.01 -10.89 -1.17
C ILE A 87 -12.05 -11.63 -2.02
N PHE A 88 -11.75 -12.87 -2.39
CA PHE A 88 -12.74 -13.78 -2.98
C PHE A 88 -13.49 -14.48 -1.85
N THR A 89 -14.71 -14.03 -1.58
CA THR A 89 -15.51 -14.43 -0.42
C THR A 89 -15.88 -15.92 -0.41
N ASP A 90 -16.07 -16.50 -1.58
CA ASP A 90 -16.47 -17.90 -1.74
C ASP A 90 -15.28 -18.86 -1.78
N LEU A 91 -14.06 -18.33 -1.96
CA LEU A 91 -12.83 -19.10 -1.92
C LEU A 91 -12.31 -19.20 -0.50
N THR A 92 -11.68 -20.32 -0.19
CA THR A 92 -10.93 -20.53 1.06
C THR A 92 -9.70 -19.62 1.15
N VAL A 93 -9.08 -19.56 2.33
CA VAL A 93 -7.79 -18.86 2.52
C VAL A 93 -6.75 -19.39 1.52
N MET A 94 -6.60 -20.72 1.42
CA MET A 94 -5.62 -21.33 0.50
C MET A 94 -5.90 -20.97 -0.95
N GLU A 95 -7.14 -21.05 -1.40
CA GLU A 95 -7.52 -20.72 -2.77
C GLU A 95 -7.32 -19.22 -3.06
N ASN A 96 -7.61 -18.33 -2.08
CA ASN A 96 -7.29 -16.90 -2.22
C ASN A 96 -5.79 -16.68 -2.41
N LEU A 97 -4.93 -17.37 -1.65
CA LEU A 97 -3.48 -17.29 -1.80
C LEU A 97 -3.03 -17.79 -3.18
N GLU A 98 -3.58 -18.93 -3.63
CA GLU A 98 -3.24 -19.51 -4.94
C GLU A 98 -3.58 -18.59 -6.10
N VAL A 99 -4.71 -17.87 -6.07
CA VAL A 99 -5.06 -16.86 -7.08
C VAL A 99 -4.00 -15.77 -7.17
N GLY A 100 -3.33 -15.43 -6.05
CA GLY A 100 -2.26 -14.43 -6.02
C GLY A 100 -0.92 -14.91 -6.55
N ARG A 101 -0.71 -16.24 -6.64
CA ARG A 101 0.59 -16.86 -6.91
C ARG A 101 1.20 -16.42 -8.23
N GLN A 102 2.44 -15.97 -8.18
CA GLN A 102 3.29 -15.65 -9.33
C GLN A 102 4.67 -16.29 -9.13
N SER A 103 5.39 -16.45 -10.23
CA SER A 103 6.80 -16.90 -10.19
C SER A 103 7.67 -15.92 -9.41
N ALA A 104 8.75 -16.45 -8.82
CA ALA A 104 9.79 -15.63 -8.21
C ALA A 104 10.36 -14.60 -9.20
N ARG A 105 10.82 -13.45 -8.69
CA ARG A 105 11.35 -12.34 -9.48
C ARG A 105 12.78 -12.01 -9.06
N GLY A 106 13.75 -12.60 -9.75
CA GLY A 106 15.18 -12.31 -9.54
C GLY A 106 15.57 -12.44 -8.07
N ASP A 107 16.04 -11.35 -7.48
CA ASP A 107 16.49 -11.21 -6.10
C ASP A 107 15.39 -10.74 -5.12
N ALA A 108 14.14 -10.59 -5.59
CA ALA A 108 13.03 -10.23 -4.71
C ALA A 108 12.74 -11.35 -3.70
N PRO A 109 12.24 -11.02 -2.50
CA PRO A 109 11.81 -12.02 -1.54
C PRO A 109 10.80 -12.99 -2.15
N VAL A 110 11.02 -14.29 -1.96
CA VAL A 110 10.08 -15.33 -2.41
C VAL A 110 9.11 -15.62 -1.27
N TRP A 111 7.84 -15.37 -1.52
CA TRP A 111 6.77 -15.61 -0.56
C TRP A 111 6.15 -16.98 -0.79
N THR A 112 6.26 -17.84 0.23
CA THR A 112 5.62 -19.15 0.29
C THR A 112 4.50 -19.12 1.31
N GLU A 113 3.63 -20.13 1.27
CA GLU A 113 2.55 -20.28 2.25
C GLU A 113 3.09 -20.32 3.68
N GLU A 114 4.19 -21.06 3.91
CA GLU A 114 4.83 -21.17 5.22
C GLU A 114 5.29 -19.81 5.74
N ARG A 115 5.92 -19.00 4.89
CA ARG A 115 6.37 -17.65 5.25
C ARG A 115 5.20 -16.71 5.52
N LEU A 116 4.12 -16.82 4.74
CA LEU A 116 2.90 -16.04 4.95
C LEU A 116 2.18 -16.43 6.24
N PHE A 117 2.13 -17.73 6.59
CA PHE A 117 1.56 -18.17 7.84
C PHE A 117 2.44 -17.86 9.05
N ALA A 118 3.75 -17.75 8.87
CA ALA A 118 4.64 -17.22 9.91
C ALA A 118 4.40 -15.71 10.14
N LEU A 119 4.16 -14.94 9.06
CA LEU A 119 3.85 -13.52 9.12
C LEU A 119 2.44 -13.23 9.66
N PHE A 120 1.47 -14.08 9.31
CA PHE A 120 0.06 -13.99 9.70
C PHE A 120 -0.43 -15.30 10.35
N PRO A 121 -0.04 -15.59 11.61
CA PRO A 121 -0.36 -16.87 12.26
C PRO A 121 -1.86 -17.17 12.34
N ASN A 122 -2.70 -16.14 12.42
CA ASN A 122 -4.15 -16.28 12.45
C ASN A 122 -4.69 -16.96 11.17
N LEU A 123 -4.06 -16.74 10.01
CA LEU A 123 -4.46 -17.38 8.76
C LEU A 123 -4.12 -18.86 8.72
N ALA A 124 -3.05 -19.27 9.42
CA ALA A 124 -2.61 -20.68 9.46
C ALA A 124 -3.67 -21.63 10.02
N GLY A 125 -4.44 -21.15 11.02
CA GLY A 125 -5.55 -21.90 11.61
C GLY A 125 -6.85 -21.91 10.80
N MET A 126 -6.89 -21.20 9.66
CA MET A 126 -8.11 -20.95 8.88
C MET A 126 -7.97 -21.33 7.41
N ARG A 127 -7.07 -22.23 7.07
CA ARG A 127 -6.69 -22.56 5.68
C ARG A 127 -7.88 -22.89 4.79
N ASP A 128 -8.82 -23.68 5.31
CA ASP A 128 -10.01 -24.15 4.59
C ASP A 128 -11.26 -23.28 4.83
N ARG A 129 -11.10 -22.14 5.56
CA ARG A 129 -12.21 -21.25 5.84
C ARG A 129 -12.47 -20.34 4.63
N PRO A 130 -13.73 -20.24 4.14
CA PRO A 130 -14.11 -19.27 3.13
C PRO A 130 -13.85 -17.84 3.60
N GLY A 131 -13.31 -16.99 2.72
CA GLY A 131 -12.97 -15.60 3.03
C GLY A 131 -14.15 -14.77 3.54
N GLY A 132 -15.36 -15.04 3.05
CA GLY A 132 -16.59 -14.38 3.51
C GLY A 132 -16.98 -14.69 4.96
N ARG A 133 -16.38 -15.71 5.58
CA ARG A 133 -16.59 -16.09 7.00
C ARG A 133 -15.50 -15.59 7.95
N MET A 134 -14.66 -14.68 7.46
CA MET A 134 -13.56 -14.10 8.22
C MET A 134 -13.95 -12.72 8.74
N SER A 135 -13.38 -12.33 9.90
CA SER A 135 -13.49 -10.97 10.41
C SER A 135 -12.80 -9.96 9.47
N GLY A 136 -13.13 -8.67 9.61
CA GLY A 136 -12.53 -7.63 8.78
C GLY A 136 -11.00 -7.57 8.88
N GLY A 137 -10.43 -7.79 10.07
CA GLY A 137 -8.98 -7.85 10.25
C GLY A 137 -8.33 -9.06 9.59
N GLU A 138 -8.95 -10.23 9.69
CA GLU A 138 -8.49 -11.44 9.01
C GLU A 138 -8.56 -11.30 7.48
N GLN A 139 -9.63 -10.68 6.96
CA GLN A 139 -9.76 -10.37 5.53
C GLN A 139 -8.67 -9.41 5.04
N GLN A 140 -8.31 -8.41 5.86
CA GLN A 140 -7.22 -7.48 5.56
C GLN A 140 -5.88 -8.21 5.48
N MET A 141 -5.58 -9.06 6.46
CA MET A 141 -4.37 -9.89 6.45
C MET A 141 -4.35 -10.83 5.23
N LEU A 142 -5.48 -11.46 4.88
CA LEU A 142 -5.59 -12.33 3.72
C LEU A 142 -5.35 -11.56 2.40
N THR A 143 -5.84 -10.32 2.29
CA THR A 143 -5.61 -9.49 1.10
C THR A 143 -4.13 -9.17 0.92
N ILE A 144 -3.44 -8.82 2.01
CA ILE A 144 -1.99 -8.59 1.98
C ILE A 144 -1.25 -9.88 1.65
N ALA A 145 -1.57 -10.98 2.31
CA ALA A 145 -0.95 -12.28 2.08
C ALA A 145 -1.11 -12.74 0.61
N ARG A 146 -2.31 -12.61 0.03
CA ARG A 146 -2.59 -12.89 -1.38
C ARG A 146 -1.73 -12.01 -2.30
N THR A 147 -1.57 -10.73 -1.98
CA THR A 147 -0.73 -9.81 -2.77
C THR A 147 0.74 -10.21 -2.69
N LEU A 148 1.21 -10.63 -1.51
CA LEU A 148 2.58 -11.11 -1.30
C LEU A 148 2.87 -12.40 -2.07
N MET A 149 1.90 -13.33 -2.21
CA MET A 149 2.03 -14.52 -3.08
C MET A 149 2.39 -14.17 -4.53
N GLY A 150 2.11 -12.94 -4.94
CA GLY A 150 2.56 -12.38 -6.21
C GLY A 150 4.06 -12.07 -6.28
N ASN A 151 4.84 -12.31 -5.24
CA ASN A 151 6.27 -12.01 -5.11
C ASN A 151 6.59 -10.56 -5.52
N PRO A 152 5.94 -9.52 -4.94
CA PRO A 152 6.16 -8.14 -5.32
C PRO A 152 7.53 -7.64 -4.84
N ARG A 153 8.04 -6.59 -5.49
CA ARG A 153 9.20 -5.79 -5.04
C ARG A 153 8.76 -4.56 -4.25
N CYS A 154 7.55 -4.09 -4.54
CA CYS A 154 6.94 -2.97 -3.83
C CYS A 154 5.45 -3.25 -3.67
N VAL A 155 4.89 -2.88 -2.54
CA VAL A 155 3.44 -2.99 -2.27
C VAL A 155 2.87 -1.61 -1.96
N LEU A 156 1.76 -1.30 -2.62
CA LEU A 156 0.92 -0.14 -2.31
C LEU A 156 -0.19 -0.60 -1.37
N LEU A 157 -0.29 0.02 -0.19
CA LEU A 157 -1.31 -0.28 0.82
C LEU A 157 -2.24 0.93 0.98
N ASP A 158 -3.53 0.73 0.74
CA ASP A 158 -4.54 1.78 0.82
C ASP A 158 -5.31 1.65 2.14
N GLU A 159 -5.02 2.53 3.09
CA GLU A 159 -5.60 2.61 4.45
C GLU A 159 -5.65 1.25 5.20
N PRO A 160 -4.50 0.57 5.33
CA PRO A 160 -4.48 -0.80 5.86
C PRO A 160 -4.91 -0.92 7.33
N SER A 161 -4.88 0.17 8.10
CA SER A 161 -5.28 0.17 9.52
C SER A 161 -6.73 0.57 9.76
N GLU A 162 -7.46 1.04 8.72
CA GLU A 162 -8.79 1.60 8.89
C GLU A 162 -9.83 0.55 9.34
N GLY A 163 -10.63 0.93 10.34
CA GLY A 163 -11.72 0.09 10.86
C GLY A 163 -11.27 -1.22 11.52
N LEU A 164 -9.99 -1.32 11.90
CA LEU A 164 -9.45 -2.48 12.59
C LEU A 164 -9.37 -2.26 14.11
N ALA A 165 -9.51 -3.35 14.86
CA ALA A 165 -9.28 -3.34 16.30
C ALA A 165 -7.81 -3.02 16.62
N PRO A 166 -7.51 -2.33 17.74
CA PRO A 166 -6.14 -1.92 18.09
C PRO A 166 -5.11 -3.05 18.03
N ILE A 167 -5.46 -4.23 18.51
CA ILE A 167 -4.56 -5.41 18.49
C ILE A 167 -4.21 -5.83 17.06
N ILE A 168 -5.15 -5.70 16.11
CA ILE A 168 -4.92 -6.01 14.70
C ILE A 168 -4.04 -4.94 14.05
N VAL A 169 -4.22 -3.67 14.43
CA VAL A 169 -3.36 -2.55 13.97
C VAL A 169 -1.92 -2.78 14.41
N GLU A 170 -1.68 -3.23 15.65
CA GLU A 170 -0.34 -3.58 16.14
C GLU A 170 0.28 -4.75 15.37
N GLN A 171 -0.50 -5.81 15.12
CA GLN A 171 -0.07 -6.94 14.29
C GLN A 171 0.27 -6.49 12.86
N MET A 172 -0.53 -5.60 12.27
CA MET A 172 -0.28 -5.02 10.95
C MET A 172 1.02 -4.22 10.94
N ALA A 173 1.26 -3.38 11.95
CA ALA A 173 2.50 -2.63 12.08
C ALA A 173 3.72 -3.57 12.19
N HIS A 174 3.61 -4.64 12.98
CA HIS A 174 4.65 -5.67 13.07
C HIS A 174 4.92 -6.32 11.70
N SER A 175 3.86 -6.71 10.99
CA SER A 175 3.97 -7.33 9.68
C SER A 175 4.67 -6.40 8.66
N ILE A 176 4.31 -5.11 8.61
CA ILE A 176 4.96 -4.15 7.70
C ILE A 176 6.45 -3.99 8.03
N ARG A 177 6.82 -3.95 9.32
CA ARG A 177 8.25 -3.90 9.72
C ARG A 177 9.00 -5.15 9.30
N THR A 178 8.39 -6.33 9.44
CA THR A 178 8.96 -7.60 8.97
C THR A 178 9.16 -7.59 7.46
N LEU A 179 8.15 -7.16 6.70
CA LEU A 179 8.23 -7.03 5.23
C LEU A 179 9.38 -6.12 4.80
N LYS A 180 9.54 -4.98 5.48
CA LYS A 180 10.67 -4.07 5.27
C LYS A 180 12.01 -4.74 5.55
N GLY A 181 12.11 -5.47 6.67
CA GLY A 181 13.32 -6.23 7.03
C GLY A 181 13.72 -7.28 5.99
N GLU A 182 12.76 -7.79 5.23
CA GLU A 182 12.94 -8.70 4.10
C GLU A 182 13.28 -7.97 2.78
N GLY A 183 13.44 -6.66 2.80
CA GLY A 183 13.79 -5.84 1.64
C GLY A 183 12.60 -5.40 0.78
N LEU A 184 11.36 -5.66 1.18
CA LEU A 184 10.17 -5.19 0.48
C LEU A 184 10.01 -3.68 0.67
N SER A 185 9.74 -2.96 -0.42
CA SER A 185 9.37 -1.55 -0.35
C SER A 185 7.86 -1.41 -0.15
N VAL A 186 7.43 -0.41 0.61
CA VAL A 186 6.02 -0.16 0.87
C VAL A 186 5.71 1.32 0.68
N LEU A 187 4.67 1.63 -0.09
CA LEU A 187 4.02 2.94 -0.10
C LEU A 187 2.63 2.76 0.50
N LEU A 188 2.38 3.32 1.67
CA LEU A 188 1.10 3.23 2.34
C LEU A 188 0.37 4.58 2.36
N CYS A 189 -0.92 4.57 2.07
CA CYS A 189 -1.80 5.70 2.32
C CYS A 189 -2.43 5.53 3.70
N GLU A 190 -2.43 6.59 4.52
CA GLU A 190 -2.97 6.54 5.86
C GLU A 190 -3.49 7.91 6.34
N GLN A 191 -4.43 7.86 7.28
CA GLN A 191 -4.79 9.00 8.12
C GLN A 191 -4.22 8.84 9.53
N ASN A 192 -4.03 7.60 9.98
CA ASN A 192 -3.55 7.29 11.32
C ASN A 192 -2.04 7.60 11.41
N LEU A 193 -1.74 8.80 11.93
CA LEU A 193 -0.35 9.24 12.11
C LEU A 193 0.42 8.32 13.05
N HIS A 194 -0.21 7.84 14.14
CA HIS A 194 0.46 6.96 15.11
C HIS A 194 0.88 5.63 14.46
N PHE A 195 -0.01 5.02 13.67
CA PHE A 195 0.33 3.82 12.91
C PHE A 195 1.47 4.09 11.92
N SER A 196 1.39 5.21 11.18
CA SER A 196 2.43 5.58 10.21
C SER A 196 3.78 5.82 10.86
N GLN A 197 3.82 6.47 12.04
CA GLN A 197 5.05 6.67 12.82
C GLN A 197 5.68 5.34 13.27
N ALA A 198 4.87 4.32 13.51
CA ALA A 198 5.36 3.01 13.93
C ALA A 198 6.02 2.21 12.79
N VAL A 199 5.78 2.56 11.52
CA VAL A 199 6.20 1.72 10.39
C VAL A 199 6.99 2.46 9.31
N ALA A 200 6.76 3.76 9.09
CA ALA A 200 7.32 4.49 7.96
C ALA A 200 8.65 5.18 8.29
N ASP A 201 9.53 5.23 7.29
CA ASP A 201 10.80 5.97 7.33
C ASP A 201 10.60 7.43 6.94
N ARG A 202 9.78 7.65 5.90
CA ARG A 202 9.48 8.95 5.33
C ARG A 202 8.00 9.13 5.15
N ALA A 203 7.58 10.39 5.09
CA ALA A 203 6.21 10.75 4.83
C ALA A 203 6.10 11.87 3.79
N TYR A 204 5.00 11.81 3.05
CA TYR A 204 4.46 12.93 2.28
C TYR A 204 3.09 13.28 2.86
N ILE A 205 2.78 14.56 2.97
CA ILE A 205 1.42 15.01 3.31
C ILE A 205 0.77 15.49 2.01
N VAL A 206 -0.40 14.93 1.70
CA VAL A 206 -1.23 15.39 0.58
C VAL A 206 -2.47 16.11 1.12
N GLU A 207 -2.76 17.27 0.53
CA GLU A 207 -3.98 18.03 0.76
C GLU A 207 -4.53 18.53 -0.57
N LYS A 208 -5.82 18.29 -0.81
CA LYS A 208 -6.51 18.73 -2.05
C LYS A 208 -5.72 18.40 -3.32
N GLY A 209 -5.15 17.20 -3.36
CA GLY A 209 -4.40 16.69 -4.51
C GLY A 209 -2.99 17.27 -4.70
N GLN A 210 -2.43 17.97 -3.73
CA GLN A 210 -1.09 18.55 -3.78
C GLN A 210 -0.25 18.10 -2.60
N ILE A 211 1.04 17.86 -2.84
CA ILE A 211 1.98 17.56 -1.75
C ILE A 211 2.30 18.86 -0.99
N ARG A 212 2.10 18.85 0.31
CA ARG A 212 2.38 19.95 1.24
C ARG A 212 3.65 19.77 2.03
N PHE A 213 4.05 18.53 2.23
CA PHE A 213 5.28 18.15 2.93
C PHE A 213 5.86 16.90 2.28
N GLY A 214 7.17 16.76 2.32
CA GLY A 214 7.90 15.55 1.96
C GLY A 214 9.22 15.51 2.71
N GLY A 215 9.40 14.51 3.60
CA GLY A 215 10.57 14.39 4.46
C GLY A 215 10.59 13.09 5.25
N THR A 216 11.50 13.00 6.22
CA THR A 216 11.57 11.87 7.16
C THR A 216 10.41 11.91 8.17
N MET A 217 10.08 10.75 8.74
CA MET A 217 9.11 10.71 9.84
C MET A 217 9.60 11.48 11.07
N ALA A 218 10.92 11.56 11.29
CA ALA A 218 11.50 12.36 12.39
C ALA A 218 11.29 13.86 12.18
N GLU A 219 11.48 14.37 10.96
CA GLU A 219 11.18 15.77 10.62
C GLU A 219 9.69 16.08 10.81
N LEU A 220 8.79 15.22 10.35
CA LEU A 220 7.36 15.39 10.56
C LEU A 220 6.99 15.34 12.06
N ALA A 221 7.61 14.45 12.83
CA ALA A 221 7.35 14.33 14.26
C ALA A 221 7.81 15.57 15.05
N SER A 222 8.85 16.26 14.59
CA SER A 222 9.37 17.49 15.24
C SER A 222 8.54 18.74 14.92
N ASP A 223 7.77 18.75 13.84
CA ASP A 223 6.96 19.90 13.41
C ASP A 223 5.48 19.75 13.83
N SER A 224 5.14 20.33 14.99
CA SER A 224 3.76 20.32 15.49
C SER A 224 2.80 21.11 14.58
N SER A 225 3.28 22.19 13.94
CA SER A 225 2.44 23.05 13.11
C SER A 225 1.95 22.33 11.84
N LEU A 226 2.80 21.54 11.20
CA LEU A 226 2.41 20.70 10.06
C LEU A 226 1.37 19.65 10.46
N ARG A 227 1.56 19.03 11.65
CA ARG A 227 0.62 18.01 12.14
C ARG A 227 -0.74 18.60 12.45
N GLU A 228 -0.78 19.73 13.14
CA GLU A 228 -2.02 20.44 13.47
C GLU A 228 -2.74 20.94 12.22
N GLN A 229 -2.01 21.50 11.26
CA GLN A 229 -2.58 22.07 10.05
C GLN A 229 -3.19 21.02 9.12
N TYR A 230 -2.52 19.87 8.94
CA TYR A 230 -2.86 18.92 7.88
C TYR A 230 -3.38 17.57 8.35
N LEU A 231 -3.07 17.16 9.59
CA LEU A 231 -3.35 15.82 10.10
C LEU A 231 -4.27 15.79 11.33
N SER A 232 -4.48 16.94 12.02
CA SER A 232 -5.42 16.99 13.14
C SER A 232 -6.89 16.94 12.64
N VAL A 233 -7.70 16.20 13.36
CA VAL A 233 -9.16 16.09 13.16
C VAL A 233 -9.86 17.14 13.99
#